data_7507d1999fe86dfe6d0860509e0a6d95
#
_entry.id   7507d1999fe86dfe6d0860509e0a6d95
#
_cell.length_a   1.000
_cell.length_b   1.000
_cell.length_c   1.000
_cell.angle_alpha   90.00
_cell.angle_beta   90.00
_cell.angle_gamma   90.00
#
_symmetry.space_group_name_H-M   'P 1'
#
loop_
_entity.id
_entity.type
_entity.pdbx_description
1 polymer ?
#
loop_
_entity_poly.entity_id
_entity_poly.type
_entity_poly.pdbx_seq_one_letter_code
_entity_poly.pdbx_strand_id
1 'polypeptide(L)'
;GRKYYTRLEYHRFVETTVDGVTTYPYYVSNRVYVSKSPQSIGDKIDLKQTKWADLMADTPPILKANGEKLDGPLYGVLRTPQANNVDISTPLGLPIFAEAIEELKDLDIAYSRNAGEIFDSQKIVLADDRLLMPSGTPVSTMSPQGMENRRNEMNLPHFVKNIFGQDEKEFYQEINPVLNTDTRISGINAILSQLGYKIGFSNGYFVFNESSGIQTATGVEAEQQRTVQFVKDVRDKLESCLDEVIYALNVYADLYGLAPVGAYEVNYDFGDILYVRENDRARWWQYVTTGKVPAWLYFVKFEGMTKDEAVAMVKEAQPDEPKLFGDE
;
A
#
# COMPACT_ATOMS: atom_id res chain seq x y z
N GLY A 1 -1.20 -31.43 -18.91
CA GLY A 1 -1.30 -29.96 -18.91
C GLY A 1 -1.67 -29.44 -17.54
N ARG A 2 -1.35 -28.20 -17.23
CA ARG A 2 -1.68 -27.55 -15.97
C ARG A 2 -3.20 -27.32 -15.90
N LYS A 3 -3.82 -27.63 -14.77
CA LYS A 3 -5.24 -27.40 -14.53
C LYS A 3 -5.39 -26.27 -13.49
N TYR A 4 -6.33 -25.38 -13.73
CA TYR A 4 -6.68 -24.28 -12.84
C TYR A 4 -8.07 -24.56 -12.25
N TYR A 5 -8.17 -24.51 -10.94
CA TYR A 5 -9.42 -24.75 -10.22
C TYR A 5 -9.90 -23.43 -9.62
N THR A 6 -11.12 -23.04 -9.92
CA THR A 6 -11.75 -21.82 -9.42
C THR A 6 -12.98 -22.20 -8.59
N ARG A 7 -12.98 -21.82 -7.30
CA ARG A 7 -14.17 -21.93 -6.45
C ARG A 7 -14.90 -20.58 -6.46
N LEU A 8 -16.17 -20.60 -6.78
CA LEU A 8 -17.08 -19.48 -6.62
C LEU A 8 -17.95 -19.74 -5.38
N GLU A 9 -17.89 -18.81 -4.45
CA GLU A 9 -18.75 -18.78 -3.27
C GLU A 9 -19.77 -17.67 -3.46
N TYR A 10 -21.05 -18.05 -3.37
CA TYR A 10 -22.17 -17.15 -3.64
C TYR A 10 -23.05 -17.02 -2.41
N HIS A 11 -23.18 -15.82 -1.93
CA HIS A 11 -23.95 -15.44 -0.75
C HIS A 11 -25.24 -14.75 -1.16
N ARG A 12 -26.37 -15.19 -0.62
CA ARG A 12 -27.68 -14.65 -0.98
C ARG A 12 -28.72 -14.77 0.12
N PHE A 13 -29.59 -13.78 0.20
CA PHE A 13 -30.86 -13.89 0.89
C PHE A 13 -31.92 -14.41 -0.09
N VAL A 14 -32.75 -15.35 0.35
CA VAL A 14 -33.80 -15.94 -0.47
C VAL A 14 -35.13 -15.73 0.24
N GLU A 15 -36.07 -15.07 -0.42
CA GLU A 15 -37.44 -14.96 0.10
C GLU A 15 -38.11 -16.33 0.04
N THR A 16 -38.59 -16.81 1.17
CA THR A 16 -39.26 -18.11 1.29
C THR A 16 -40.56 -17.91 2.11
N THR A 17 -41.68 -18.29 1.54
CA THR A 17 -42.97 -18.25 2.21
C THR A 17 -43.41 -19.68 2.49
N VAL A 18 -43.61 -20.00 3.77
CA VAL A 18 -44.11 -21.27 4.23
C VAL A 18 -45.30 -20.98 5.15
N ASP A 19 -46.43 -21.60 4.90
CA ASP A 19 -47.67 -21.44 5.69
C ASP A 19 -48.10 -19.97 5.91
N GLY A 20 -47.89 -19.12 4.89
CA GLY A 20 -48.23 -17.72 4.95
C GLY A 20 -47.22 -16.83 5.71
N VAL A 21 -46.16 -17.41 6.25
CA VAL A 21 -45.07 -16.68 6.90
C VAL A 21 -43.92 -16.50 5.91
N THR A 22 -43.59 -15.25 5.59
CA THR A 22 -42.46 -14.92 4.72
C THR A 22 -41.19 -14.74 5.54
N THR A 23 -40.15 -15.49 5.22
CA THR A 23 -38.81 -15.42 5.83
C THR A 23 -37.75 -15.16 4.77
N TYR A 24 -36.58 -14.66 5.18
CA TYR A 24 -35.45 -14.36 4.30
C TYR A 24 -34.18 -15.07 4.77
N PRO A 25 -34.14 -16.40 4.68
CA PRO A 25 -32.96 -17.16 5.06
C PRO A 25 -31.77 -16.81 4.17
N TYR A 26 -30.59 -16.88 4.78
CA TYR A 26 -29.33 -16.68 4.12
C TYR A 26 -28.73 -18.01 3.69
N TYR A 27 -28.20 -18.07 2.48
CA TYR A 27 -27.56 -19.24 1.91
C TYR A 27 -26.17 -18.92 1.40
N VAL A 28 -25.25 -19.86 1.59
CA VAL A 28 -23.94 -19.87 0.96
C VAL A 28 -23.85 -21.03 0.00
N SER A 29 -23.57 -20.75 -1.26
CA SER A 29 -23.47 -21.75 -2.33
C SER A 29 -22.05 -21.86 -2.83
N ASN A 30 -21.47 -23.06 -2.85
CA ASN A 30 -20.14 -23.32 -3.38
C ASN A 30 -20.23 -24.04 -4.74
N ARG A 31 -19.55 -23.49 -5.74
CA ARG A 31 -19.43 -24.08 -7.07
C ARG A 31 -17.98 -24.10 -7.50
N VAL A 32 -17.52 -25.21 -8.06
CA VAL A 32 -16.12 -25.34 -8.51
C VAL A 32 -16.08 -25.59 -10.01
N TYR A 33 -15.12 -24.94 -10.62
CA TYR A 33 -14.87 -25.00 -12.04
C TYR A 33 -13.42 -25.38 -12.30
N VAL A 34 -13.15 -26.06 -13.42
CA VAL A 34 -11.82 -26.43 -13.86
C VAL A 34 -11.55 -25.90 -15.26
N SER A 35 -10.40 -25.28 -15.45
CA SER A 35 -9.95 -24.75 -16.75
C SER A 35 -8.53 -25.17 -17.08
N LYS A 36 -8.18 -25.11 -18.35
CA LYS A 36 -6.79 -25.24 -18.86
C LYS A 36 -6.08 -23.89 -18.96
N SER A 37 -6.82 -22.79 -18.84
CA SER A 37 -6.30 -21.41 -18.90
C SER A 37 -6.61 -20.66 -17.61
N PRO A 38 -5.68 -19.83 -17.09
CA PRO A 38 -5.92 -19.01 -15.91
C PRO A 38 -6.95 -17.88 -16.14
N GLN A 39 -7.19 -17.50 -17.40
CA GLN A 39 -8.15 -16.44 -17.76
C GLN A 39 -9.58 -16.95 -17.99
N SER A 40 -9.81 -18.26 -17.90
CA SER A 40 -11.14 -18.86 -18.11
C SER A 40 -11.60 -19.59 -16.86
N ILE A 41 -12.87 -19.45 -16.52
CA ILE A 41 -13.50 -20.20 -15.43
C ILE A 41 -13.55 -21.70 -15.74
N GLY A 42 -13.82 -22.06 -17.01
CA GLY A 42 -13.88 -23.43 -17.49
C GLY A 42 -15.19 -24.15 -17.16
N ASP A 43 -15.12 -25.48 -17.04
CA ASP A 43 -16.28 -26.36 -16.86
C ASP A 43 -16.56 -26.60 -15.37
N LYS A 44 -17.85 -26.65 -15.00
CA LYS A 44 -18.27 -26.98 -13.65
C LYS A 44 -17.97 -28.45 -13.33
N ILE A 45 -17.39 -28.68 -12.17
CA ILE A 45 -17.09 -30.01 -11.64
C ILE A 45 -17.70 -30.22 -10.26
N ASP A 46 -17.78 -31.47 -9.82
CA ASP A 46 -18.25 -31.80 -8.49
C ASP A 46 -17.25 -31.34 -7.43
N LEU A 47 -17.76 -30.70 -6.39
CA LEU A 47 -17.00 -30.22 -5.23
C LEU A 47 -16.20 -31.35 -4.58
N LYS A 48 -16.80 -32.56 -4.50
CA LYS A 48 -16.19 -33.74 -3.90
C LYS A 48 -14.91 -34.22 -4.60
N GLN A 49 -14.70 -33.83 -5.85
CA GLN A 49 -13.50 -34.18 -6.64
C GLN A 49 -12.35 -33.19 -6.45
N THR A 50 -12.48 -32.26 -5.52
CA THR A 50 -11.52 -31.16 -5.31
C THR A 50 -11.02 -31.12 -3.87
N LYS A 51 -10.06 -30.25 -3.61
CA LYS A 51 -9.57 -29.97 -2.25
C LYS A 51 -10.63 -29.36 -1.31
N TRP A 52 -11.77 -29.00 -1.84
CA TRP A 52 -12.91 -28.43 -1.09
C TRP A 52 -14.04 -29.45 -0.87
N ALA A 53 -13.73 -30.74 -0.86
CA ALA A 53 -14.70 -31.82 -0.71
C ALA A 53 -15.49 -31.75 0.61
N ASP A 54 -14.91 -31.17 1.65
CA ASP A 54 -15.52 -31.00 2.97
C ASP A 54 -16.57 -29.89 3.03
N LEU A 55 -16.61 -29.01 2.01
CA LEU A 55 -17.58 -27.92 1.95
C LEU A 55 -18.92 -28.41 1.40
N MET A 56 -20.01 -27.85 1.91
CA MET A 56 -21.35 -28.07 1.38
C MET A 56 -21.53 -27.30 0.05
N ALA A 57 -22.18 -27.93 -0.92
CA ALA A 57 -22.55 -27.28 -2.18
C ALA A 57 -23.55 -26.13 -1.96
N ASP A 58 -24.49 -26.31 -1.06
CA ASP A 58 -25.42 -25.31 -0.54
C ASP A 58 -25.56 -25.50 0.96
N THR A 59 -25.44 -24.44 1.75
CA THR A 59 -25.65 -24.52 3.19
C THR A 59 -27.14 -24.69 3.52
N PRO A 60 -27.50 -25.23 4.70
CA PRO A 60 -28.82 -25.08 5.25
C PRO A 60 -29.21 -23.57 5.35
N PRO A 61 -30.52 -23.27 5.42
CA PRO A 61 -30.98 -21.90 5.63
C PRO A 61 -30.43 -21.36 6.97
N ILE A 62 -29.81 -20.20 6.91
CA ILE A 62 -29.24 -19.51 8.06
C ILE A 62 -30.16 -18.33 8.41
N LEU A 63 -30.64 -18.31 9.64
CA LEU A 63 -31.47 -17.25 10.23
C LEU A 63 -30.90 -16.90 11.60
N LYS A 64 -31.31 -15.77 12.17
CA LYS A 64 -31.05 -15.49 13.59
C LYS A 64 -31.74 -16.55 14.47
N ALA A 65 -31.29 -16.68 15.71
CA ALA A 65 -31.86 -17.62 16.66
C ALA A 65 -33.37 -17.42 16.89
N ASN A 66 -33.87 -16.21 16.74
CA ASN A 66 -35.29 -15.86 16.80
C ASN A 66 -36.07 -16.08 15.49
N GLY A 67 -35.44 -16.63 14.45
CA GLY A 67 -36.05 -16.86 13.13
C GLY A 67 -36.06 -15.64 12.21
N GLU A 68 -35.54 -14.50 12.64
CA GLU A 68 -35.49 -13.30 11.81
C GLU A 68 -34.36 -13.35 10.80
N LYS A 69 -34.47 -12.48 9.79
CA LYS A 69 -33.42 -12.22 8.79
C LYS A 69 -32.14 -11.75 9.45
N LEU A 70 -30.97 -12.17 8.94
CA LEU A 70 -29.69 -11.60 9.31
C LEU A 70 -29.62 -10.13 8.89
N ASP A 71 -28.92 -9.28 9.67
CA ASP A 71 -28.80 -7.85 9.39
C ASP A 71 -27.86 -7.56 8.20
N GLY A 72 -26.92 -8.46 7.93
CA GLY A 72 -25.94 -8.32 6.87
C GLY A 72 -25.43 -9.65 6.32
N PRO A 73 -24.59 -9.60 5.30
CA PRO A 73 -23.91 -10.77 4.76
C PRO A 73 -22.88 -11.30 5.76
N LEU A 74 -22.53 -12.60 5.65
CA LEU A 74 -21.55 -13.25 6.52
C LEU A 74 -20.14 -13.16 5.95
N TYR A 75 -19.77 -11.98 5.44
CA TYR A 75 -18.42 -11.63 4.97
C TYR A 75 -18.25 -10.13 5.01
N GLY A 76 -17.01 -9.66 5.12
CA GLY A 76 -16.66 -8.25 5.00
C GLY A 76 -15.96 -7.95 3.68
N VAL A 77 -16.19 -6.76 3.13
CA VAL A 77 -15.53 -6.27 1.90
C VAL A 77 -14.83 -4.96 2.16
N LEU A 78 -13.50 -4.99 2.10
CA LEU A 78 -12.72 -3.76 2.11
C LEU A 78 -12.83 -3.08 0.73
N ARG A 79 -13.42 -1.91 0.71
CA ARG A 79 -13.54 -1.06 -0.47
C ARG A 79 -12.62 0.14 -0.35
N THR A 80 -12.02 0.53 -1.47
CA THR A 80 -11.28 1.78 -1.54
C THR A 80 -12.21 2.97 -1.35
N PRO A 81 -11.75 4.09 -0.76
CA PRO A 81 -12.61 5.24 -0.47
C PRO A 81 -13.11 5.96 -1.73
N GLN A 82 -12.41 5.80 -2.86
CA GLN A 82 -12.77 6.45 -4.13
C GLN A 82 -14.03 5.83 -4.72
N ALA A 83 -14.94 6.70 -5.18
CA ALA A 83 -16.14 6.27 -5.90
C ALA A 83 -15.77 5.71 -7.28
N ASN A 84 -16.44 4.61 -7.67
CA ASN A 84 -16.27 4.05 -9.00
C ASN A 84 -17.09 4.85 -10.02
N ASN A 85 -16.41 5.71 -10.78
CA ASN A 85 -16.99 6.48 -11.87
C ASN A 85 -16.83 5.80 -13.23
N VAL A 86 -16.15 4.67 -13.31
CA VAL A 86 -15.96 3.87 -14.55
C VAL A 86 -17.12 2.90 -14.74
N ASP A 87 -17.53 2.23 -13.66
CA ASP A 87 -18.68 1.31 -13.67
C ASP A 87 -19.55 1.58 -12.43
N ILE A 88 -20.62 2.35 -12.64
CA ILE A 88 -21.57 2.74 -11.61
C ILE A 88 -22.40 1.56 -11.11
N SER A 89 -22.50 0.49 -11.89
CA SER A 89 -23.31 -0.70 -11.56
C SER A 89 -22.63 -1.61 -10.52
N THR A 90 -21.32 -1.47 -10.33
CA THR A 90 -20.56 -2.26 -9.35
C THR A 90 -20.40 -1.53 -8.01
N PRO A 91 -20.57 -2.23 -6.88
CA PRO A 91 -20.30 -1.65 -5.56
C PRO A 91 -18.80 -1.60 -5.23
N LEU A 92 -17.91 -2.05 -6.12
CA LEU A 92 -16.48 -2.05 -5.92
C LEU A 92 -15.91 -0.66 -6.14
N GLY A 93 -14.95 -0.24 -5.31
CA GLY A 93 -14.20 0.99 -5.49
C GLY A 93 -13.18 0.89 -6.62
N LEU A 94 -12.61 2.02 -7.01
CA LEU A 94 -11.49 2.07 -7.94
C LEU A 94 -10.17 1.77 -7.22
N PRO A 95 -9.17 1.19 -7.90
CA PRO A 95 -7.82 1.12 -7.37
C PRO A 95 -7.30 2.51 -7.01
N ILE A 96 -6.57 2.64 -5.92
CA ILE A 96 -6.02 3.92 -5.43
C ILE A 96 -5.23 4.66 -6.52
N PHE A 97 -4.57 3.92 -7.40
CA PHE A 97 -3.74 4.45 -8.49
C PHE A 97 -4.49 4.63 -9.81
N ALA A 98 -5.82 4.43 -9.85
CA ALA A 98 -6.58 4.45 -11.10
C ALA A 98 -6.44 5.78 -11.88
N GLU A 99 -6.41 6.91 -11.17
CA GLU A 99 -6.25 8.23 -11.77
C GLU A 99 -4.81 8.59 -12.13
N ALA A 100 -3.83 7.79 -11.68
CA ALA A 100 -2.39 8.04 -11.82
C ALA A 100 -1.69 7.05 -12.77
N ILE A 101 -2.43 6.31 -13.61
CA ILE A 101 -1.86 5.29 -14.50
C ILE A 101 -0.88 5.89 -15.51
N GLU A 102 -1.17 7.08 -16.05
CA GLU A 102 -0.27 7.74 -17.01
C GLU A 102 1.02 8.19 -16.33
N GLU A 103 0.95 8.76 -15.12
CA GLU A 103 2.13 9.13 -14.35
C GLU A 103 2.97 7.91 -13.96
N LEU A 104 2.35 6.77 -13.68
CA LEU A 104 3.07 5.52 -13.43
C LEU A 104 3.83 5.04 -14.67
N LYS A 105 3.25 5.16 -15.87
CA LYS A 105 3.94 4.86 -17.13
C LYS A 105 5.10 5.81 -17.38
N ASP A 106 4.88 7.11 -17.17
CA ASP A 106 5.92 8.11 -17.33
C ASP A 106 7.07 7.89 -16.36
N LEU A 107 6.77 7.50 -15.12
CA LEU A 107 7.76 7.16 -14.10
C LEU A 107 8.58 5.94 -14.51
N ASP A 108 7.95 4.88 -15.02
CA ASP A 108 8.63 3.67 -15.51
C ASP A 108 9.60 4.00 -16.66
N ILE A 109 9.15 4.82 -17.61
CA ILE A 109 9.98 5.31 -18.72
C ILE A 109 11.15 6.17 -18.21
N ALA A 110 10.88 7.11 -17.30
CA ALA A 110 11.90 8.01 -16.75
C ALA A 110 12.96 7.23 -15.96
N TYR A 111 12.53 6.24 -15.18
CA TYR A 111 13.42 5.36 -14.42
C TYR A 111 14.29 4.49 -15.34
N SER A 112 13.71 3.89 -16.36
CA SER A 112 14.42 3.07 -17.35
C SER A 112 15.45 3.89 -18.12
N ARG A 113 15.10 5.13 -18.51
CA ARG A 113 16.03 6.05 -19.19
C ARG A 113 17.17 6.48 -18.29
N ASN A 114 16.95 6.64 -16.98
CA ASN A 114 18.03 6.98 -16.05
C ASN A 114 19.10 5.87 -16.00
N ALA A 115 18.69 4.61 -15.95
CA ALA A 115 19.61 3.48 -16.02
C ALA A 115 20.38 3.43 -17.36
N GLY A 116 19.69 3.73 -18.49
CA GLY A 116 20.29 3.82 -19.82
C GLY A 116 21.36 4.91 -19.91
N GLU A 117 21.11 6.09 -19.34
CA GLU A 117 22.09 7.19 -19.36
C GLU A 117 23.33 6.89 -18.56
N ILE A 118 23.22 6.23 -17.41
CA ILE A 118 24.38 5.77 -16.64
C ILE A 118 25.27 4.86 -17.51
N PHE A 119 24.63 4.00 -18.31
CA PHE A 119 25.34 3.15 -19.24
C PHE A 119 25.96 3.95 -20.42
N ASP A 120 25.19 4.86 -21.02
CA ASP A 120 25.62 5.67 -22.18
C ASP A 120 26.64 6.75 -21.80
N SER A 121 26.72 7.15 -20.53
CA SER A 121 27.66 8.15 -20.02
C SER A 121 29.08 7.61 -19.85
N GLN A 122 29.33 6.36 -20.20
CA GLN A 122 30.67 5.80 -20.17
C GLN A 122 31.57 6.56 -21.15
N LYS A 123 32.83 6.74 -20.73
CA LYS A 123 33.84 7.38 -21.54
C LYS A 123 33.97 6.69 -22.91
N ILE A 124 33.79 7.46 -23.98
CA ILE A 124 33.95 6.97 -25.34
C ILE A 124 35.30 7.50 -25.89
N VAL A 125 36.13 6.60 -26.38
CA VAL A 125 37.35 6.98 -27.06
C VAL A 125 37.17 6.70 -28.57
N LEU A 126 37.31 7.75 -29.37
CA LEU A 126 37.38 7.63 -30.82
C LEU A 126 38.86 7.62 -31.21
N ALA A 127 39.32 6.50 -31.76
CA ALA A 127 40.71 6.34 -32.15
C ALA A 127 40.84 5.84 -33.59
N ASP A 128 41.88 6.33 -34.28
CA ASP A 128 42.23 5.81 -35.60
C ASP A 128 42.72 4.39 -35.47
N ASP A 129 42.42 3.56 -36.47
CA ASP A 129 42.89 2.19 -36.58
C ASP A 129 44.41 2.04 -36.44
N ARG A 130 45.13 3.03 -36.89
CA ARG A 130 46.60 3.08 -36.84
C ARG A 130 47.15 3.16 -35.41
N LEU A 131 46.42 3.82 -34.51
CA LEU A 131 46.78 3.92 -33.07
C LEU A 131 46.54 2.62 -32.32
N LEU A 132 45.62 1.80 -32.84
CA LEU A 132 45.25 0.52 -32.22
C LEU A 132 46.11 -0.63 -32.71
N MET A 133 47.01 -0.39 -33.69
CA MET A 133 47.87 -1.40 -34.32
C MET A 133 49.33 -1.21 -34.01
N PRO A 134 50.11 -2.30 -33.87
CA PRO A 134 51.56 -2.19 -33.78
C PRO A 134 52.12 -1.66 -35.08
N SER A 135 53.17 -0.86 -34.97
CA SER A 135 53.94 -0.41 -36.11
C SER A 135 54.33 -1.59 -37.02
N GLY A 136 53.85 -1.58 -38.27
CA GLY A 136 54.23 -2.56 -39.29
C GLY A 136 53.22 -3.65 -39.58
N THR A 137 52.07 -3.74 -38.96
CA THR A 137 51.05 -4.76 -39.27
C THR A 137 49.92 -4.14 -40.12
N PRO A 138 49.69 -4.57 -41.37
CA PRO A 138 48.61 -4.07 -42.20
C PRO A 138 47.23 -4.39 -41.59
N VAL A 139 46.32 -3.42 -41.57
CA VAL A 139 44.92 -3.55 -41.06
C VAL A 139 44.19 -4.72 -41.73
N SER A 140 44.47 -4.97 -42.99
CA SER A 140 43.84 -6.02 -43.79
C SER A 140 44.15 -7.46 -43.36
N THR A 141 45.12 -7.66 -42.48
CA THR A 141 45.57 -9.00 -42.05
C THR A 141 45.08 -9.39 -40.64
N MET A 142 44.45 -8.49 -39.91
CA MET A 142 43.93 -8.80 -38.58
C MET A 142 42.51 -9.34 -38.63
N SER A 143 42.29 -10.49 -38.03
CA SER A 143 40.95 -11.02 -37.82
C SER A 143 40.21 -10.21 -36.76
N PRO A 144 38.85 -10.15 -36.79
CA PRO A 144 38.06 -9.49 -35.77
C PRO A 144 38.43 -9.95 -34.34
N GLN A 145 38.75 -11.22 -34.17
CA GLN A 145 39.17 -11.84 -32.91
C GLN A 145 40.55 -11.33 -32.42
N GLY A 146 41.47 -11.09 -33.37
CA GLY A 146 42.76 -10.52 -33.06
C GLY A 146 42.68 -9.06 -32.58
N MET A 147 41.74 -8.28 -33.12
CA MET A 147 41.45 -6.93 -32.67
C MET A 147 40.83 -6.90 -31.25
N GLU A 148 39.95 -7.84 -30.94
CA GLU A 148 39.30 -7.94 -29.65
C GLU A 148 40.30 -8.38 -28.56
N ASN A 149 41.14 -9.37 -28.84
CA ASN A 149 42.17 -9.77 -27.91
C ASN A 149 43.17 -8.66 -27.59
N ARG A 150 43.50 -7.81 -28.55
CA ARG A 150 44.36 -6.65 -28.33
C ARG A 150 43.71 -5.53 -27.52
N ARG A 151 42.39 -5.29 -27.70
CA ARG A 151 41.64 -4.40 -26.83
C ARG A 151 41.76 -4.82 -25.38
N ASN A 152 41.63 -6.10 -25.12
CA ASN A 152 41.72 -6.68 -23.78
C ASN A 152 43.16 -6.57 -23.22
N GLU A 153 44.20 -6.80 -24.06
CA GLU A 153 45.60 -6.69 -23.67
C GLU A 153 46.06 -5.26 -23.39
N MET A 154 45.48 -4.25 -24.11
CA MET A 154 45.82 -2.84 -23.94
C MET A 154 45.00 -2.14 -22.86
N ASN A 155 44.10 -2.86 -22.16
CA ASN A 155 43.22 -2.29 -21.10
C ASN A 155 42.45 -1.06 -21.56
N LEU A 156 41.99 -1.08 -22.83
CA LEU A 156 41.25 0.04 -23.42
C LEU A 156 39.84 0.17 -22.81
N PRO A 157 39.29 1.38 -22.73
CA PRO A 157 37.91 1.58 -22.26
C PRO A 157 36.93 0.76 -23.07
N HIS A 158 35.83 0.37 -22.43
CA HIS A 158 34.77 -0.51 -23.01
C HIS A 158 34.20 -0.02 -24.34
N PHE A 159 34.23 1.27 -24.62
CA PHE A 159 33.72 1.90 -25.83
C PHE A 159 34.84 2.57 -26.63
N VAL A 160 35.49 1.82 -27.47
CA VAL A 160 36.40 2.35 -28.51
C VAL A 160 35.71 2.23 -29.85
N LYS A 161 35.38 3.35 -30.47
CA LYS A 161 34.80 3.39 -31.79
C LYS A 161 35.95 3.64 -32.80
N ASN A 162 36.17 2.67 -33.67
CA ASN A 162 37.15 2.76 -34.70
C ASN A 162 36.68 3.67 -35.82
N ILE A 163 37.47 4.69 -36.17
CA ILE A 163 37.18 5.60 -37.25
C ILE A 163 38.26 5.43 -38.30
N PHE A 164 37.83 5.11 -39.51
CA PHE A 164 38.73 5.08 -40.64
C PHE A 164 39.06 6.51 -41.06
N GLY A 165 40.24 7.00 -40.73
CA GLY A 165 40.71 8.30 -41.13
C GLY A 165 40.93 8.36 -42.63
N GLN A 166 40.37 9.34 -43.30
CA GLN A 166 40.66 9.61 -44.72
C GLN A 166 41.91 10.50 -44.91
N ASP A 167 42.41 11.11 -43.83
CA ASP A 167 43.54 12.01 -43.84
C ASP A 167 44.79 11.37 -43.20
N GLU A 168 45.97 11.88 -43.60
CA GLU A 168 47.29 11.37 -43.15
C GLU A 168 47.61 11.56 -41.66
N LYS A 169 46.68 12.20 -40.88
CA LYS A 169 46.91 12.49 -39.46
C LYS A 169 46.19 11.47 -38.58
N GLU A 170 46.91 10.98 -37.60
CA GLU A 170 46.35 10.14 -36.53
C GLU A 170 45.28 10.89 -35.77
N PHE A 171 44.06 10.30 -35.68
CA PHE A 171 42.93 10.87 -34.98
C PHE A 171 42.74 10.18 -33.62
N TYR A 172 42.73 10.96 -32.56
CA TYR A 172 42.37 10.52 -31.22
C TYR A 172 41.48 11.58 -30.59
N GLN A 173 40.28 11.16 -30.18
CA GLN A 173 39.36 12.05 -29.46
C GLN A 173 38.70 11.28 -28.31
N GLU A 174 38.75 11.89 -27.16
CA GLU A 174 38.10 11.41 -25.95
C GLU A 174 36.81 12.20 -25.73
N ILE A 175 35.68 11.48 -25.62
CA ILE A 175 34.38 12.05 -25.33
C ILE A 175 33.98 11.57 -23.94
N ASN A 176 33.89 12.52 -23.01
CA ASN A 176 33.40 12.31 -21.66
C ASN A 176 32.01 12.93 -21.56
N PRO A 177 30.92 12.14 -21.75
CA PRO A 177 29.56 12.67 -21.55
C PRO A 177 29.38 13.11 -20.10
N VAL A 178 28.75 14.26 -19.91
CA VAL A 178 28.40 14.75 -18.56
C VAL A 178 27.08 14.11 -18.16
N LEU A 179 27.06 13.47 -17.00
CA LEU A 179 25.84 12.94 -16.40
C LEU A 179 24.94 14.12 -15.96
N ASN A 180 23.71 14.17 -16.48
CA ASN A 180 22.70 15.17 -16.10
C ASN A 180 21.81 14.64 -14.95
N THR A 181 22.42 14.08 -13.93
CA THR A 181 21.72 13.40 -12.83
C THR A 181 20.72 14.32 -12.11
N ASP A 182 21.13 15.56 -11.82
CA ASP A 182 20.28 16.50 -11.08
C ASP A 182 19.02 16.90 -11.88
N THR A 183 19.18 17.17 -13.17
CA THR A 183 18.04 17.48 -14.05
C THR A 183 17.07 16.29 -14.16
N ARG A 184 17.58 15.07 -14.20
CA ARG A 184 16.74 13.87 -14.25
C ARG A 184 16.04 13.59 -12.94
N ILE A 185 16.74 13.73 -11.82
CA ILE A 185 16.11 13.60 -10.48
C ILE A 185 15.00 14.64 -10.35
N SER A 186 15.24 15.87 -10.79
CA SER A 186 14.22 16.92 -10.79
C SER A 186 13.00 16.53 -11.66
N GLY A 187 13.23 15.96 -12.84
CA GLY A 187 12.16 15.44 -13.70
C GLY A 187 11.37 14.29 -13.07
N ILE A 188 12.06 13.33 -12.46
CA ILE A 188 11.43 12.21 -11.73
C ILE A 188 10.63 12.75 -10.54
N ASN A 189 11.16 13.70 -9.80
CA ASN A 189 10.48 14.32 -8.67
C ASN A 189 9.19 15.06 -9.11
N ALA A 190 9.19 15.71 -10.27
CA ALA A 190 7.98 16.32 -10.81
C ALA A 190 6.89 15.28 -11.11
N ILE A 191 7.25 14.13 -11.70
CA ILE A 191 6.31 13.02 -11.96
C ILE A 191 5.81 12.44 -10.64
N LEU A 192 6.70 12.20 -9.67
CA LEU A 192 6.33 11.68 -8.34
C LEU A 192 5.40 12.62 -7.58
N SER A 193 5.61 13.93 -7.70
CA SER A 193 4.74 14.96 -7.11
C SER A 193 3.33 14.89 -7.69
N GLN A 194 3.20 14.82 -9.02
CA GLN A 194 1.92 14.68 -9.70
C GLN A 194 1.21 13.37 -9.36
N LEU A 195 1.96 12.27 -9.35
CA LEU A 195 1.48 10.95 -8.96
C LEU A 195 0.94 10.97 -7.53
N GLY A 196 1.71 11.49 -6.58
CA GLY A 196 1.29 11.61 -5.19
C GLY A 196 0.01 12.43 -5.05
N TYR A 197 -0.05 13.59 -5.75
CA TYR A 197 -1.22 14.44 -5.74
C TYR A 197 -2.48 13.72 -6.26
N LYS A 198 -2.39 12.96 -7.36
CA LYS A 198 -3.52 12.21 -7.93
C LYS A 198 -3.98 11.07 -7.04
N ILE A 199 -3.08 10.39 -6.35
CA ILE A 199 -3.41 9.30 -5.42
C ILE A 199 -4.08 9.82 -4.14
N GLY A 200 -3.86 11.08 -3.77
CA GLY A 200 -4.43 11.67 -2.56
C GLY A 200 -3.39 12.03 -1.49
N PHE A 201 -2.11 11.92 -1.80
CA PHE A 201 -1.04 12.33 -0.90
C PHE A 201 -0.72 13.82 -1.03
N SER A 202 -0.09 14.36 -0.02
CA SER A 202 0.41 15.73 -0.02
C SER A 202 1.56 15.87 -1.01
N ASN A 203 1.76 17.09 -1.52
CA ASN A 203 2.85 17.39 -2.43
C ASN A 203 4.20 17.10 -1.76
N GLY A 204 5.15 16.53 -2.49
CA GLY A 204 6.48 16.21 -1.96
C GLY A 204 6.57 14.90 -1.16
N TYR A 205 5.48 14.19 -0.89
CA TYR A 205 5.50 12.97 -0.07
C TYR A 205 6.39 11.86 -0.65
N PHE A 206 6.44 11.71 -1.97
CA PHE A 206 7.26 10.69 -2.66
C PHE A 206 8.54 11.25 -3.28
N VAL A 207 8.87 12.52 -3.06
CA VAL A 207 9.99 13.20 -3.72
C VAL A 207 11.32 12.83 -3.08
N PHE A 208 12.35 12.61 -3.91
CA PHE A 208 13.71 12.34 -3.44
C PHE A 208 14.46 13.65 -3.12
N ASN A 209 15.19 13.67 -2.02
CA ASN A 209 16.14 14.73 -1.66
C ASN A 209 15.56 16.15 -1.52
N GLU A 210 14.30 16.33 -1.22
CA GLU A 210 13.87 17.63 -0.71
C GLU A 210 14.42 17.80 0.70
N SER A 211 15.45 18.65 0.81
CA SER A 211 15.86 19.15 2.11
C SER A 211 14.70 20.00 2.64
N SER A 212 13.87 19.42 3.48
CA SER A 212 12.89 20.19 4.24
C SER A 212 13.66 21.18 5.09
N GLY A 213 13.59 22.46 4.72
CA GLY A 213 14.04 23.53 5.61
C GLY A 213 13.37 23.35 6.96
N ILE A 214 13.86 24.02 8.00
CA ILE A 214 13.27 23.98 9.34
C ILE A 214 11.81 24.44 9.23
N GLN A 215 10.90 23.47 9.16
CA GLN A 215 9.47 23.72 9.14
C GLN A 215 8.94 23.70 10.57
N THR A 216 7.99 24.59 10.87
CA THR A 216 7.28 24.51 12.15
C THR A 216 6.32 23.31 12.14
N ALA A 217 6.10 22.69 13.31
CA ALA A 217 5.18 21.56 13.43
C ALA A 217 3.79 21.85 12.80
N THR A 218 3.27 23.05 12.98
CA THR A 218 2.01 23.51 12.38
C THR A 218 2.08 23.61 10.85
N GLY A 219 3.23 23.98 10.30
CA GLY A 219 3.47 24.02 8.84
C GLY A 219 3.44 22.61 8.25
N VAL A 220 4.09 21.67 8.91
CA VAL A 220 4.09 20.24 8.50
C VAL A 220 2.69 19.63 8.57
N GLU A 221 1.91 19.93 9.63
CA GLU A 221 0.52 19.47 9.75
C GLU A 221 -0.35 20.01 8.61
N ALA A 222 -0.24 21.30 8.29
CA ALA A 222 -1.01 21.91 7.20
C ALA A 222 -0.63 21.34 5.83
N GLU A 223 0.66 21.11 5.60
CA GLU A 223 1.16 20.54 4.36
C GLU A 223 0.73 19.07 4.19
N GLN A 224 0.70 18.30 5.28
CA GLN A 224 0.35 16.88 5.26
C GLN A 224 -1.15 16.60 5.43
N GLN A 225 -1.98 17.62 5.60
CA GLN A 225 -3.42 17.48 5.84
C GLN A 225 -4.12 16.58 4.83
N ARG A 226 -3.74 16.66 3.56
CA ARG A 226 -4.31 15.82 2.50
C ARG A 226 -4.00 14.34 2.70
N THR A 227 -2.75 14.01 3.03
CA THR A 227 -2.34 12.65 3.34
C THR A 227 -3.09 12.11 4.57
N VAL A 228 -3.22 12.93 5.61
CA VAL A 228 -3.97 12.57 6.82
C VAL A 228 -5.43 12.26 6.49
N GLN A 229 -6.07 13.10 5.68
CA GLN A 229 -7.46 12.87 5.26
C GLN A 229 -7.61 11.59 4.45
N PHE A 230 -6.71 11.36 3.48
CA PHE A 230 -6.72 10.14 2.68
C PHE A 230 -6.57 8.87 3.53
N VAL A 231 -5.62 8.89 4.48
CA VAL A 231 -5.43 7.76 5.41
C VAL A 231 -6.66 7.56 6.29
N LYS A 232 -7.30 8.65 6.75
CA LYS A 232 -8.52 8.57 7.53
C LYS A 232 -9.65 7.94 6.72
N ASP A 233 -9.84 8.34 5.47
CA ASP A 233 -10.87 7.77 4.59
C ASP A 233 -10.66 6.27 4.36
N VAL A 234 -9.39 5.82 4.24
CA VAL A 234 -9.05 4.39 4.14
C VAL A 234 -9.35 3.66 5.45
N ARG A 235 -9.03 4.26 6.60
CA ARG A 235 -9.33 3.68 7.92
C ARG A 235 -10.83 3.51 8.14
N ASP A 236 -11.63 4.52 7.81
CA ASP A 236 -13.09 4.46 7.94
C ASP A 236 -13.68 3.30 7.10
N LYS A 237 -13.10 3.03 5.91
CA LYS A 237 -13.47 1.86 5.10
C LYS A 237 -13.01 0.53 5.69
N LEU A 238 -11.84 0.54 6.32
CA LEU A 238 -11.32 -0.65 7.02
C LEU A 238 -12.18 -0.97 8.25
N GLU A 239 -12.55 0.02 9.06
CA GLU A 239 -13.48 -0.15 10.18
C GLU A 239 -14.79 -0.77 9.72
N SER A 240 -15.41 -0.22 8.68
CA SER A 240 -16.65 -0.78 8.12
C SER A 240 -16.51 -2.24 7.70
N CYS A 241 -15.37 -2.60 7.07
CA CYS A 241 -15.11 -3.99 6.69
C CYS A 241 -14.91 -4.91 7.91
N LEU A 242 -14.20 -4.42 8.93
CA LEU A 242 -13.97 -5.18 10.17
C LEU A 242 -15.28 -5.38 10.95
N ASP A 243 -16.15 -4.38 10.99
CA ASP A 243 -17.49 -4.50 11.58
C ASP A 243 -18.31 -5.59 10.90
N GLU A 244 -18.29 -5.65 9.55
CA GLU A 244 -18.95 -6.71 8.79
C GLU A 244 -18.37 -8.10 9.13
N VAL A 245 -17.03 -8.22 9.26
CA VAL A 245 -16.36 -9.48 9.62
C VAL A 245 -16.69 -9.89 11.05
N ILE A 246 -16.66 -8.95 12.00
CA ILE A 246 -16.98 -9.23 13.41
C ILE A 246 -18.45 -9.64 13.56
N TYR A 247 -19.35 -8.96 12.83
CA TYR A 247 -20.74 -9.38 12.75
C TYR A 247 -20.88 -10.82 12.27
N ALA A 248 -20.21 -11.19 11.18
CA ALA A 248 -20.22 -12.55 10.66
C ALA A 248 -19.68 -13.57 11.67
N LEU A 249 -18.58 -13.25 12.36
CA LEU A 249 -18.00 -14.10 13.41
C LEU A 249 -18.96 -14.28 14.58
N ASN A 250 -19.64 -13.22 15.00
CA ASN A 250 -20.64 -13.29 16.08
C ASN A 250 -21.83 -14.17 15.70
N VAL A 251 -22.34 -14.07 14.47
CA VAL A 251 -23.40 -14.94 13.96
C VAL A 251 -22.96 -16.41 13.95
N TYR A 252 -21.72 -16.70 13.50
CA TYR A 252 -21.18 -18.06 13.53
C TYR A 252 -20.97 -18.57 14.96
N ALA A 253 -20.49 -17.73 15.87
CA ALA A 253 -20.32 -18.10 17.26
C ALA A 253 -21.65 -18.47 17.92
N ASP A 254 -22.71 -17.74 17.61
CA ASP A 254 -24.07 -18.01 18.08
C ASP A 254 -24.63 -19.31 17.47
N LEU A 255 -24.53 -19.48 16.16
CA LEU A 255 -25.01 -20.67 15.45
C LEU A 255 -24.34 -21.97 15.92
N TYR A 256 -23.08 -21.93 16.25
CA TYR A 256 -22.29 -23.11 16.67
C TYR A 256 -22.12 -23.23 18.19
N GLY A 257 -22.66 -22.28 18.96
CA GLY A 257 -22.52 -22.26 20.42
C GLY A 257 -21.07 -22.14 20.89
N LEU A 258 -20.24 -21.41 20.14
CA LEU A 258 -18.81 -21.24 20.43
C LEU A 258 -18.53 -20.22 21.53
N ALA A 259 -19.43 -19.28 21.73
CA ALA A 259 -19.34 -18.25 22.75
C ALA A 259 -20.72 -17.94 23.34
N PRO A 260 -20.81 -17.42 24.59
CA PRO A 260 -22.08 -16.93 25.13
C PRO A 260 -22.66 -15.83 24.24
N VAL A 261 -23.96 -15.90 23.97
CA VAL A 261 -24.69 -14.86 23.26
C VAL A 261 -24.66 -13.58 24.10
N GLY A 262 -24.26 -12.46 23.51
CA GLY A 262 -24.19 -11.19 24.22
C GLY A 262 -24.02 -9.99 23.28
N ALA A 263 -24.23 -8.79 23.81
CA ALA A 263 -23.86 -7.55 23.14
C ALA A 263 -22.32 -7.39 23.19
N TYR A 264 -21.75 -6.94 22.08
CA TYR A 264 -20.33 -6.61 21.99
C TYR A 264 -20.17 -5.17 21.54
N GLU A 265 -19.11 -4.54 21.98
CA GLU A 265 -18.69 -3.21 21.55
C GLU A 265 -17.31 -3.34 20.90
N VAL A 266 -17.13 -2.74 19.75
CA VAL A 266 -15.86 -2.79 19.00
C VAL A 266 -15.19 -1.43 19.10
N ASN A 267 -13.96 -1.41 19.57
CA ASN A 267 -13.12 -0.21 19.60
C ASN A 267 -11.90 -0.46 18.72
N TYR A 268 -11.66 0.46 17.78
CA TYR A 268 -10.50 0.43 16.89
C TYR A 268 -9.44 1.41 17.35
N ASP A 269 -8.22 0.94 17.55
CA ASP A 269 -7.05 1.77 17.80
C ASP A 269 -6.06 1.62 16.64
N PHE A 270 -6.18 2.50 15.67
CA PHE A 270 -5.20 2.65 14.60
C PHE A 270 -4.17 3.67 15.06
N GLY A 271 -2.97 3.25 15.40
CA GLY A 271 -1.88 4.17 15.78
C GLY A 271 -1.77 5.38 14.84
N ASP A 272 -1.40 6.53 15.36
CA ASP A 272 -1.32 7.78 14.60
C ASP A 272 -0.12 7.79 13.64
N ILE A 273 -0.36 7.93 12.34
CA ILE A 273 0.68 7.89 11.29
C ILE A 273 1.44 9.20 11.17
N LEU A 274 0.78 10.35 11.45
CA LEU A 274 1.34 11.68 11.25
C LEU A 274 1.15 12.58 12.47
N TYR A 275 1.07 11.98 13.63
CA TYR A 275 0.66 12.65 14.83
C TYR A 275 1.82 13.29 15.57
N VAL A 276 1.80 14.60 15.71
CA VAL A 276 2.65 15.30 16.65
C VAL A 276 2.05 15.10 18.05
N ARG A 277 2.31 13.94 18.62
CA ARG A 277 1.82 13.49 19.93
C ARG A 277 2.02 14.54 21.04
N GLU A 278 3.05 15.38 20.87
CA GLU A 278 3.38 16.45 21.78
C GLU A 278 2.36 17.59 21.80
N ASN A 279 1.84 18.00 20.63
CA ASN A 279 0.84 19.08 20.55
C ASN A 279 -0.49 18.67 21.17
N ASP A 280 -0.91 17.43 20.96
CA ASP A 280 -2.12 16.90 21.56
C ASP A 280 -1.94 16.67 23.07
N ARG A 281 -0.79 16.17 23.50
CA ARG A 281 -0.43 16.10 24.93
C ARG A 281 -0.54 17.47 25.58
N ALA A 282 0.02 18.50 24.97
CA ALA A 282 -0.04 19.86 25.48
C ALA A 282 -1.49 20.38 25.54
N ARG A 283 -2.30 20.14 24.51
CA ARG A 283 -3.71 20.55 24.47
C ARG A 283 -4.54 19.81 25.52
N TRP A 284 -4.36 18.50 25.65
CA TRP A 284 -5.04 17.69 26.66
C TRP A 284 -4.63 18.08 28.06
N TRP A 285 -3.34 18.38 28.25
CA TRP A 285 -2.86 18.88 29.54
C TRP A 285 -3.49 20.22 29.92
N GLN A 286 -3.72 21.11 28.94
CA GLN A 286 -4.50 22.33 29.17
C GLN A 286 -5.95 22.04 29.58
N TYR A 287 -6.59 21.03 29.02
CA TYR A 287 -7.95 20.64 29.44
C TYR A 287 -7.97 20.09 30.88
N VAL A 288 -6.96 19.34 31.25
CA VAL A 288 -6.79 18.85 32.63
C VAL A 288 -6.56 20.01 33.59
N THR A 289 -5.65 20.92 33.29
CA THR A 289 -5.32 22.07 34.15
C THR A 289 -6.47 23.07 34.25
N THR A 290 -7.31 23.17 33.23
CA THR A 290 -8.53 23.99 33.26
C THR A 290 -9.75 23.28 33.86
N GLY A 291 -9.58 22.06 34.37
CA GLY A 291 -10.65 21.29 35.01
C GLY A 291 -11.76 20.77 34.06
N LYS A 292 -11.55 20.86 32.74
CA LYS A 292 -12.52 20.39 31.73
C LYS A 292 -12.52 18.87 31.58
N VAL A 293 -11.41 18.23 31.88
CA VAL A 293 -11.21 16.78 31.76
C VAL A 293 -10.51 16.26 33.01
N PRO A 294 -10.93 15.11 33.58
CA PRO A 294 -10.26 14.53 34.74
C PRO A 294 -8.85 14.08 34.38
N ALA A 295 -7.90 14.32 35.31
CA ALA A 295 -6.48 14.04 35.08
C ALA A 295 -6.18 12.57 34.76
N TRP A 296 -6.90 11.61 35.35
CA TRP A 296 -6.70 10.19 35.09
C TRP A 296 -6.90 9.82 33.62
N LEU A 297 -7.78 10.54 32.90
CA LEU A 297 -8.06 10.26 31.49
C LEU A 297 -6.86 10.60 30.58
N TYR A 298 -6.05 11.60 30.98
CA TYR A 298 -4.81 11.92 30.28
C TYR A 298 -3.80 10.76 30.38
N PHE A 299 -3.64 10.18 31.57
CA PHE A 299 -2.71 9.07 31.77
C PHE A 299 -3.14 7.79 31.05
N VAL A 300 -4.43 7.49 31.02
CA VAL A 300 -4.99 6.40 30.21
C VAL A 300 -4.67 6.59 28.73
N LYS A 301 -4.92 7.81 28.21
CA LYS A 301 -4.81 8.10 26.79
C LYS A 301 -3.36 8.18 26.28
N PHE A 302 -2.48 8.79 27.03
CA PHE A 302 -1.11 9.11 26.57
C PHE A 302 -0.01 8.25 27.17
N GLU A 303 -0.24 7.67 28.33
CA GLU A 303 0.74 6.82 29.00
C GLU A 303 0.37 5.33 28.96
N GLY A 304 -0.82 5.00 28.42
CA GLY A 304 -1.26 3.61 28.26
C GLY A 304 -1.60 2.89 29.58
N MET A 305 -1.86 3.66 30.64
CA MET A 305 -2.22 3.11 31.95
C MET A 305 -3.66 2.57 31.92
N THR A 306 -3.95 1.56 32.73
CA THR A 306 -5.33 1.17 33.01
C THR A 306 -6.05 2.26 33.79
N LYS A 307 -7.38 2.30 33.69
CA LYS A 307 -8.17 3.30 34.41
C LYS A 307 -7.93 3.28 35.92
N ASP A 308 -7.81 2.07 36.48
CA ASP A 308 -7.65 1.90 37.93
C ASP A 308 -6.28 2.39 38.41
N GLU A 309 -5.20 2.11 37.66
CA GLU A 309 -3.85 2.62 37.92
C GLU A 309 -3.80 4.15 37.83
N ALA A 310 -4.39 4.70 36.73
CA ALA A 310 -4.42 6.15 36.53
C ALA A 310 -5.20 6.89 37.61
N VAL A 311 -6.33 6.34 38.08
CA VAL A 311 -7.11 6.90 39.17
C VAL A 311 -6.36 6.80 40.48
N ALA A 312 -5.69 5.68 40.78
CA ALA A 312 -4.88 5.51 42.00
C ALA A 312 -3.73 6.53 42.01
N MET A 313 -3.00 6.68 40.88
CA MET A 313 -1.89 7.62 40.78
C MET A 313 -2.33 9.08 40.97
N VAL A 314 -3.47 9.48 40.39
CA VAL A 314 -3.99 10.86 40.57
C VAL A 314 -4.44 11.12 41.99
N LYS A 315 -5.02 10.12 42.67
CA LYS A 315 -5.36 10.25 44.12
C LYS A 315 -4.14 10.37 45.00
N GLU A 316 -3.12 9.61 44.73
CA GLU A 316 -1.85 9.65 45.52
C GLU A 316 -1.07 10.95 45.31
N ALA A 317 -1.23 11.58 44.12
CA ALA A 317 -0.62 12.86 43.79
C ALA A 317 -1.39 14.09 44.34
N GLN A 318 -2.62 13.92 44.84
CA GLN A 318 -3.35 15.01 45.48
C GLN A 318 -2.74 15.22 46.88
N PRO A 319 -2.28 16.45 47.23
CA PRO A 319 -1.83 16.72 48.58
C PRO A 319 -3.00 16.52 49.56
N ASP A 320 -2.74 15.83 50.67
CA ASP A 320 -3.71 15.73 51.77
C ASP A 320 -4.26 17.13 52.07
N GLU A 321 -5.57 17.30 52.04
CA GLU A 321 -6.20 18.56 52.47
C GLU A 321 -5.72 18.84 53.90
N PRO A 322 -5.16 20.02 54.15
CA PRO A 322 -4.77 20.35 55.53
C PRO A 322 -6.03 20.30 56.36
N LYS A 323 -6.09 19.42 57.35
CA LYS A 323 -7.16 19.39 58.37
C LYS A 323 -7.13 20.74 59.09
N LEU A 324 -8.01 21.64 58.69
CA LEU A 324 -8.04 23.03 59.19
C LEU A 324 -8.61 23.16 60.59
N PHE A 325 -9.20 22.11 61.16
CA PHE A 325 -9.66 22.09 62.55
C PHE A 325 -9.49 20.69 63.13
N GLY A 326 -8.72 20.59 64.21
CA GLY A 326 -8.70 19.41 65.07
C GLY A 326 -10.01 19.40 65.86
N ASP A 327 -10.76 18.30 65.78
CA ASP A 327 -11.79 17.98 66.76
C ASP A 327 -11.07 17.55 68.05
N GLU A 328 -11.15 18.40 69.11
CA GLU A 328 -10.98 18.00 70.49
C GLU A 328 -12.17 17.20 70.99
#